data_b320f3d3ceb5469f2ae5e1797e0a6eaf
#
_entry.id   b320f3d3ceb5469f2ae5e1797e0a6eaf
#
_cell.length_a   1.000
_cell.length_b   1.000
_cell.length_c   1.000
_cell.angle_alpha   90.00
_cell.angle_beta   90.00
_cell.angle_gamma   90.00
#
_symmetry.space_group_name_H-M   'P 1'
#
loop_
_entity.id
_entity.type
_entity.pdbx_description
1 polymer ?
#
loop_
_entity_poly.entity_id
_entity_poly.type
_entity_poly.pdbx_seq_one_letter_code
_entity_poly.pdbx_strand_id
1 'polypeptide(L)'
;MTMEELNYMLSKYCLVVLVFVATLAMLAAGPTWAQTAAPDQINAAFTKNFDLQYTSINRAPTGLNGTQQATLPGIPGIDSVPNFSGAYSTPGFDSNGEPQSNWLFNTLGNTPAKGGTTTIDAPIVPVGLDFRNADGSPRYVRVVNGRAIVCGTSTEPGCKRLFFDPTPFVQPVLESPVFSNSNYTSSATPTQFSDAVQRAEYQGAPDDWHTLLAPGVKTMRTMVIKQDKTCGIGAGLGGNCSYLFALNPDGTCCFFVLLDVNTFANELFPSTSTFPPDSSTPVGAAEAAGDITTKSLSTFFFPPAYLFVPEKHARLCCIGGFHSFDFESGDASNGHLPRLFVLNYSTWMQPIFRNPTTLDVVGLSHEISETYNDPFVAVFGPDITPFWLAPNGNCQNDLEVGDVIEGLPHQVFPVPMPNGFTYHPQVEAMLQWFEFQSPSTALHGAYSYPDETTLTKLSPGPLKPGCVAP
;
A
#
# COMPACT_ATOMS: atom_id res chain seq x y z
N MET A 1 33.93 -28.58 38.86
CA MET A 1 33.39 -27.51 38.02
C MET A 1 34.11 -26.24 38.41
N THR A 2 34.93 -25.72 37.55
CA THR A 2 35.73 -24.51 37.81
C THR A 2 34.84 -23.25 37.59
N MET A 3 35.23 -22.14 38.17
CA MET A 3 34.53 -20.84 37.96
C MET A 3 34.49 -20.42 36.51
N GLU A 4 35.41 -20.85 35.65
CA GLU A 4 35.40 -20.63 34.21
C GLU A 4 34.36 -21.45 33.50
N GLU A 5 34.13 -22.70 33.89
CA GLU A 5 33.07 -23.55 33.33
C GLU A 5 31.69 -23.01 33.71
N LEU A 6 31.52 -22.46 34.92
CA LEU A 6 30.29 -21.83 35.37
C LEU A 6 30.01 -20.54 34.61
N ASN A 7 31.01 -19.71 34.36
CA ASN A 7 30.86 -18.48 33.56
C ASN A 7 30.58 -18.79 32.08
N TYR A 8 31.17 -19.83 31.53
CA TYR A 8 30.91 -20.27 30.17
C TYR A 8 29.47 -20.80 30.00
N MET A 9 28.99 -21.57 30.97
CA MET A 9 27.60 -22.04 31.01
C MET A 9 26.61 -20.89 31.20
N LEU A 10 26.86 -19.99 32.13
CA LEU A 10 26.01 -18.80 32.36
C LEU A 10 25.98 -17.88 31.14
N SER A 11 27.07 -17.69 30.42
CA SER A 11 27.14 -16.92 29.19
C SER A 11 26.29 -17.57 28.04
N LYS A 12 26.35 -18.89 27.89
CA LYS A 12 25.58 -19.63 26.93
C LYS A 12 24.06 -19.63 27.26
N TYR A 13 23.70 -19.81 28.52
CA TYR A 13 22.31 -19.81 28.94
C TYR A 13 21.72 -18.40 28.97
N CYS A 14 22.49 -17.36 29.32
CA CYS A 14 22.05 -15.97 29.18
C CYS A 14 21.79 -15.59 27.70
N LEU A 15 22.62 -16.06 26.76
CA LEU A 15 22.43 -15.77 25.35
C LEU A 15 21.22 -16.52 24.78
N VAL A 16 21.01 -17.77 25.22
CA VAL A 16 19.84 -18.55 24.81
C VAL A 16 18.54 -18.01 25.45
N VAL A 17 18.61 -17.57 26.71
CA VAL A 17 17.44 -16.96 27.40
C VAL A 17 17.16 -15.57 26.84
N LEU A 18 18.17 -14.76 26.48
CA LEU A 18 17.94 -13.47 25.80
C LEU A 18 17.37 -13.63 24.40
N VAL A 19 17.79 -14.65 23.65
CA VAL A 19 17.17 -14.96 22.35
C VAL A 19 15.74 -15.52 22.52
N PHE A 20 15.49 -16.33 23.55
CA PHE A 20 14.15 -16.86 23.87
C PHE A 20 13.22 -15.78 24.43
N VAL A 21 13.72 -14.87 25.28
CA VAL A 21 12.94 -13.75 25.80
C VAL A 21 12.68 -12.69 24.71
N ALA A 22 13.62 -12.46 23.80
CA ALA A 22 13.39 -11.61 22.64
C ALA A 22 12.38 -12.24 21.66
N THR A 23 12.43 -13.56 21.45
CA THR A 23 11.42 -14.28 20.64
C THR A 23 10.08 -14.41 21.34
N LEU A 24 10.01 -14.57 22.68
CA LEU A 24 8.74 -14.55 23.41
C LEU A 24 8.14 -13.15 23.55
N ALA A 25 8.95 -12.11 23.64
CA ALA A 25 8.47 -10.73 23.61
C ALA A 25 7.94 -10.32 22.22
N MET A 26 8.48 -10.93 21.15
CA MET A 26 7.93 -10.80 19.80
C MET A 26 6.66 -11.65 19.56
N LEU A 27 6.45 -12.73 20.36
CA LEU A 27 5.27 -13.58 20.29
C LEU A 27 4.13 -13.08 21.18
N ALA A 28 4.41 -12.20 22.16
CA ALA A 28 3.42 -11.61 23.06
C ALA A 28 2.90 -10.24 22.57
N ALA A 29 3.60 -9.58 21.64
CA ALA A 29 3.02 -8.57 20.79
C ALA A 29 2.29 -9.35 19.69
N GLY A 30 0.98 -9.47 19.76
CA GLY A 30 0.18 -9.92 18.63
C GLY A 30 0.62 -9.17 17.39
N PRO A 31 0.48 -9.76 16.18
CA PRO A 31 0.93 -9.12 14.96
C PRO A 31 0.18 -7.80 14.78
N THR A 32 0.79 -6.71 15.21
CA THR A 32 0.45 -5.38 14.72
C THR A 32 1.09 -5.26 13.34
N TRP A 33 0.54 -6.00 12.39
CA TRP A 33 0.89 -5.91 11.00
C TRP A 33 0.25 -4.64 10.48
N ALA A 34 1.05 -3.90 9.76
CA ALA A 34 0.63 -2.66 9.14
C ALA A 34 -0.29 -1.82 10.05
N GLN A 35 0.19 -1.36 11.18
CA GLN A 35 -0.18 0.01 11.45
C GLN A 35 0.45 0.76 10.30
N THR A 36 -0.34 1.02 9.27
CA THR A 36 -0.12 2.14 8.41
C THR A 36 0.40 3.24 9.30
N ALA A 37 1.56 3.79 9.02
CA ALA A 37 1.77 5.16 9.42
C ALA A 37 0.46 5.82 9.04
N ALA A 38 -0.26 6.41 10.00
CA ALA A 38 -1.55 6.98 9.71
C ALA A 38 -1.42 7.69 8.36
N PRO A 39 -2.37 7.58 7.43
CA PRO A 39 -2.29 8.16 6.09
C PRO A 39 -1.69 9.57 6.14
N ASP A 40 -1.99 10.32 7.18
CA ASP A 40 -1.37 11.59 7.53
C ASP A 40 0.16 11.55 7.69
N GLN A 41 0.78 10.46 8.06
CA GLN A 41 2.23 10.40 8.24
C GLN A 41 2.95 9.97 6.97
N ILE A 42 2.35 9.06 6.21
CA ILE A 42 2.80 8.76 4.84
C ILE A 42 2.49 9.98 3.98
N ASN A 43 1.26 10.50 4.02
CA ASN A 43 0.88 11.72 3.35
C ASN A 43 1.72 12.92 3.81
N ALA A 44 2.08 13.09 5.07
CA ALA A 44 2.95 14.18 5.50
C ALA A 44 4.38 14.05 4.97
N ALA A 45 4.88 12.85 4.77
CA ALA A 45 6.16 12.65 4.08
C ALA A 45 6.03 12.97 2.57
N PHE A 46 4.89 12.66 1.94
CA PHE A 46 4.60 12.92 0.54
C PHE A 46 4.00 14.31 0.30
N THR A 47 3.23 14.87 1.23
CA THR A 47 2.56 16.16 1.10
C THR A 47 3.40 17.37 1.49
N LYS A 48 4.65 17.20 1.87
CA LYS A 48 5.56 18.35 2.10
C LYS A 48 5.64 19.32 0.91
N ASN A 49 5.24 18.89 -0.27
CA ASN A 49 5.21 19.70 -1.49
C ASN A 49 3.78 20.06 -1.96
N PHE A 50 2.74 19.61 -1.26
CA PHE A 50 1.38 20.00 -1.56
C PHE A 50 1.09 21.38 -0.94
N ASP A 51 1.41 22.40 -1.69
CA ASP A 51 1.03 23.76 -1.34
C ASP A 51 -0.50 23.86 -1.37
N LEU A 52 -1.05 24.56 -0.40
CA LEU A 52 -2.48 24.80 -0.10
C LEU A 52 -3.38 25.28 -1.26
N GLN A 53 -2.91 25.20 -2.51
CA GLN A 53 -3.69 25.55 -3.70
C GLN A 53 -4.93 24.67 -3.93
N TYR A 54 -4.98 23.49 -3.30
CA TYR A 54 -6.12 22.56 -3.42
C TYR A 54 -7.36 22.95 -2.63
N THR A 55 -7.22 23.72 -1.56
CA THR A 55 -8.36 24.19 -0.75
C THR A 55 -9.31 25.13 -1.51
N SER A 56 -8.91 25.61 -2.68
CA SER A 56 -9.73 26.51 -3.51
C SER A 56 -10.54 25.81 -4.61
N ILE A 57 -10.39 24.51 -4.81
CA ILE A 57 -11.22 23.80 -5.75
C ILE A 57 -12.58 23.50 -5.07
N ASN A 58 -13.45 24.46 -5.13
CA ASN A 58 -14.83 24.44 -4.60
C ASN A 58 -15.64 23.30 -5.23
N ARG A 59 -16.03 22.29 -4.44
CA ARG A 59 -16.55 21.06 -5.02
C ARG A 59 -17.58 20.29 -4.28
N ALA A 60 -18.29 20.89 -3.42
CA ALA A 60 -19.53 20.27 -3.05
C ALA A 60 -20.48 20.33 -4.25
N PRO A 61 -20.93 19.22 -4.83
CA PRO A 61 -22.16 19.23 -5.62
C PRO A 61 -23.24 19.69 -4.66
N THR A 62 -23.66 20.95 -4.78
CA THR A 62 -24.82 21.45 -4.06
C THR A 62 -26.03 20.66 -4.52
N GLY A 63 -26.57 19.79 -3.67
CA GLY A 63 -27.86 19.15 -3.96
C GLY A 63 -27.99 17.65 -3.70
N LEU A 64 -27.00 16.98 -3.13
CA LEU A 64 -27.12 15.57 -2.77
C LEU A 64 -27.75 15.44 -1.38
N ASN A 65 -29.05 15.26 -1.33
CA ASN A 65 -29.78 14.91 -0.12
C ASN A 65 -29.87 13.39 0.00
N GLY A 66 -29.22 12.89 1.03
CA GLY A 66 -29.39 11.59 1.68
C GLY A 66 -29.79 10.38 0.83
N THR A 67 -28.95 9.44 0.80
CA THR A 67 -28.86 8.11 0.20
C THR A 67 -27.78 8.05 -0.87
N GLN A 68 -26.93 7.04 -0.77
CA GLN A 68 -25.89 6.72 -1.69
C GLN A 68 -26.29 6.99 -3.15
N GLN A 69 -25.68 7.97 -3.76
CA GLN A 69 -25.84 8.22 -5.20
C GLN A 69 -24.47 8.39 -5.84
N ALA A 70 -23.93 7.30 -6.34
CA ALA A 70 -22.79 7.28 -7.24
C ALA A 70 -23.22 7.77 -8.64
N THR A 71 -23.39 9.07 -8.81
CA THR A 71 -24.08 9.62 -10.00
C THR A 71 -23.31 10.68 -10.78
N LEU A 72 -22.17 11.16 -10.26
CA LEU A 72 -21.45 12.23 -10.91
C LEU A 72 -20.20 11.70 -11.62
N PRO A 73 -19.96 12.09 -12.88
CA PRO A 73 -18.66 11.86 -13.48
C PRO A 73 -17.61 12.60 -12.65
N GLY A 74 -16.53 11.93 -12.34
CA GLY A 74 -15.37 12.32 -11.56
C GLY A 74 -15.15 13.78 -11.19
N ILE A 75 -14.01 14.09 -10.64
CA ILE A 75 -13.73 15.45 -10.16
C ILE A 75 -13.51 16.38 -11.37
N PRO A 76 -14.34 17.40 -11.60
CA PRO A 76 -14.13 18.31 -12.72
C PRO A 76 -12.92 19.20 -12.48
N GLY A 77 -12.22 19.55 -13.57
CA GLY A 77 -11.11 20.49 -13.53
C GLY A 77 -9.78 19.87 -13.13
N ILE A 78 -9.68 18.54 -13.15
CA ILE A 78 -8.44 17.78 -12.90
C ILE A 78 -8.21 16.81 -14.05
N ASP A 79 -6.96 16.69 -14.44
CA ASP A 79 -6.50 15.67 -15.38
C ASP A 79 -6.07 14.42 -14.58
N SER A 80 -6.94 13.42 -14.51
CA SER A 80 -6.75 12.21 -13.71
C SER A 80 -7.35 10.97 -14.37
N VAL A 81 -7.14 9.82 -13.74
CA VAL A 81 -7.73 8.53 -14.10
C VAL A 81 -9.27 8.60 -14.16
N PRO A 82 -9.95 7.80 -15.00
CA PRO A 82 -11.41 7.72 -15.00
C PRO A 82 -11.95 7.38 -13.61
N ASN A 83 -12.83 8.23 -13.10
CA ASN A 83 -13.42 8.08 -11.77
C ASN A 83 -14.83 8.65 -11.73
N PHE A 84 -15.57 8.30 -10.70
CA PHE A 84 -16.86 8.89 -10.37
C PHE A 84 -16.90 9.27 -8.88
N SER A 85 -17.76 10.23 -8.57
CA SER A 85 -17.96 10.69 -7.20
C SER A 85 -19.30 10.20 -6.66
N GLY A 86 -19.32 9.87 -5.39
CA GLY A 86 -20.51 9.56 -4.63
C GLY A 86 -20.58 10.39 -3.35
N ALA A 87 -21.74 10.31 -2.70
CA ALA A 87 -21.97 10.93 -1.40
C ALA A 87 -22.87 10.04 -0.56
N TYR A 88 -22.69 10.10 0.74
CA TYR A 88 -23.57 9.45 1.70
C TYR A 88 -23.76 10.31 2.94
N SER A 89 -24.78 9.99 3.73
CA SER A 89 -25.12 10.72 4.93
C SER A 89 -25.11 9.77 6.13
N THR A 90 -24.19 10.03 7.05
CA THR A 90 -24.15 9.39 8.37
C THR A 90 -23.59 10.38 9.39
N PRO A 91 -24.13 10.44 10.63
CA PRO A 91 -23.56 11.28 11.67
C PRO A 91 -22.14 10.86 12.01
N GLY A 92 -21.23 11.85 12.14
CA GLY A 92 -19.86 11.63 12.52
C GLY A 92 -19.19 12.95 12.92
N PHE A 93 -17.87 12.92 13.00
CA PHE A 93 -17.05 14.11 13.26
C PHE A 93 -15.95 14.19 12.22
N ASP A 94 -15.64 15.42 11.80
CA ASP A 94 -14.51 15.70 10.92
C ASP A 94 -13.16 15.58 11.64
N SER A 95 -12.05 15.78 10.92
CA SER A 95 -10.69 15.77 11.48
C SER A 95 -10.43 16.80 12.56
N ASN A 96 -11.24 17.86 12.64
CA ASN A 96 -11.19 18.88 13.69
C ASN A 96 -12.07 18.54 14.89
N GLY A 97 -12.86 17.48 14.82
CA GLY A 97 -13.82 17.07 15.84
C GLY A 97 -15.14 17.81 15.80
N GLU A 98 -15.43 18.51 14.69
CA GLU A 98 -16.71 19.17 14.48
C GLU A 98 -17.74 18.19 13.88
N PRO A 99 -19.03 18.28 14.32
CA PRO A 99 -20.07 17.41 13.80
C PRO A 99 -20.26 17.54 12.28
N GLN A 100 -20.22 16.45 11.57
CA GLN A 100 -20.47 16.35 10.14
C GLN A 100 -21.40 15.18 9.84
N SER A 101 -22.18 15.26 8.78
CA SER A 101 -23.11 14.19 8.38
C SER A 101 -23.13 13.92 6.88
N ASN A 102 -22.40 14.68 6.09
CA ASN A 102 -22.32 14.47 4.64
C ASN A 102 -20.88 14.21 4.24
N TRP A 103 -20.67 13.10 3.56
CA TRP A 103 -19.36 12.60 3.19
C TRP A 103 -19.31 12.40 1.68
N LEU A 104 -18.17 12.72 1.07
CA LEU A 104 -17.95 12.55 -0.37
C LEU A 104 -16.82 11.54 -0.56
N PHE A 105 -16.96 10.71 -1.58
CA PHE A 105 -15.92 9.78 -1.98
C PHE A 105 -15.75 9.76 -3.49
N ASN A 106 -14.62 9.24 -3.95
CA ASN A 106 -14.32 9.02 -5.36
C ASN A 106 -13.95 7.57 -5.57
N THR A 107 -14.40 7.00 -6.67
CA THR A 107 -14.18 5.59 -7.00
C THR A 107 -13.75 5.49 -8.46
N LEU A 108 -12.85 4.56 -8.77
CA LEU A 108 -12.40 4.34 -10.14
C LEU A 108 -13.51 3.82 -11.07
N GLY A 109 -13.45 4.20 -12.33
CA GLY A 109 -14.32 3.72 -13.38
C GLY A 109 -15.48 4.66 -13.73
N ASN A 110 -16.51 4.12 -14.36
CA ASN A 110 -17.77 4.81 -14.64
C ASN A 110 -18.78 4.57 -13.51
N THR A 111 -19.76 5.47 -13.39
CA THR A 111 -20.88 5.27 -12.45
C THR A 111 -21.61 3.96 -12.74
N PRO A 112 -22.05 3.20 -11.70
CA PRO A 112 -22.86 1.98 -11.90
C PRO A 112 -24.08 2.20 -12.79
N ALA A 113 -24.77 3.34 -12.64
CA ALA A 113 -25.96 3.67 -13.44
C ALA A 113 -25.68 3.79 -14.95
N LYS A 114 -24.44 4.08 -15.35
CA LYS A 114 -24.04 4.17 -16.75
C LYS A 114 -23.87 2.79 -17.39
N GLY A 115 -23.53 1.78 -16.60
CA GLY A 115 -23.15 0.46 -17.10
C GLY A 115 -21.90 0.48 -17.98
N GLY A 116 -21.64 -0.64 -18.63
CA GLY A 116 -20.50 -0.82 -19.54
C GLY A 116 -19.15 -0.97 -18.83
N THR A 117 -18.19 -1.49 -19.56
CA THR A 117 -16.83 -1.73 -19.03
C THR A 117 -15.96 -0.49 -19.18
N THR A 118 -15.33 -0.06 -18.09
CA THR A 118 -14.20 0.87 -18.09
C THR A 118 -12.92 0.06 -18.05
N THR A 119 -12.02 0.27 -19.01
CA THR A 119 -10.67 -0.31 -18.95
C THR A 119 -9.67 0.79 -18.66
N ILE A 120 -8.88 0.60 -17.60
CA ILE A 120 -7.85 1.53 -17.14
C ILE A 120 -6.48 0.93 -17.44
N ASP A 121 -5.61 1.69 -18.10
CA ASP A 121 -4.22 1.26 -18.27
C ASP A 121 -3.57 1.08 -16.89
N ALA A 122 -2.95 -0.08 -16.67
CA ALA A 122 -2.31 -0.42 -15.40
C ALA A 122 -0.82 -0.77 -15.61
N PRO A 123 0.02 0.24 -15.88
CA PRO A 123 1.45 0.02 -16.06
C PRO A 123 2.07 -0.51 -14.77
N ILE A 124 2.82 -1.59 -14.90
CA ILE A 124 3.67 -2.14 -13.83
C ILE A 124 5.09 -1.68 -14.12
N VAL A 125 5.62 -0.83 -13.26
CA VAL A 125 6.99 -0.34 -13.30
C VAL A 125 7.82 -1.11 -12.28
N PRO A 126 8.60 -2.13 -12.70
CA PRO A 126 9.48 -2.83 -11.79
C PRO A 126 10.56 -1.89 -11.27
N VAL A 127 10.83 -1.91 -9.95
CA VAL A 127 11.86 -1.07 -9.34
C VAL A 127 12.91 -1.92 -8.64
N GLY A 128 14.12 -1.91 -9.17
CA GLY A 128 15.29 -2.54 -8.55
C GLY A 128 15.90 -1.62 -7.48
N LEU A 129 16.34 -2.20 -6.37
CA LEU A 129 16.99 -1.46 -5.28
C LEU A 129 18.50 -1.58 -5.38
N ASP A 130 19.19 -0.47 -5.63
CA ASP A 130 20.66 -0.36 -5.68
C ASP A 130 21.20 0.21 -4.38
N PHE A 131 21.73 -0.65 -3.54
CA PHE A 131 22.26 -0.24 -2.24
C PHE A 131 23.70 0.26 -2.38
N ARG A 132 23.94 1.42 -1.81
CA ARG A 132 25.24 2.10 -1.87
C ARG A 132 25.77 2.41 -0.49
N ASN A 133 27.09 2.57 -0.43
CA ASN A 133 27.76 3.11 0.74
C ASN A 133 27.44 4.61 0.92
N ALA A 134 27.77 5.18 2.07
CA ALA A 134 27.52 6.59 2.35
C ALA A 134 28.23 7.56 1.38
N ASP A 135 29.34 7.14 0.78
CA ASP A 135 30.07 7.89 -0.25
C ASP A 135 29.47 7.77 -1.67
N GLY A 136 28.38 7.00 -1.81
CA GLY A 136 27.71 6.75 -3.09
C GLY A 136 28.33 5.62 -3.91
N SER A 137 29.41 4.99 -3.48
CA SER A 137 29.97 3.83 -4.16
C SER A 137 29.07 2.60 -4.03
N PRO A 138 29.04 1.70 -5.05
CA PRO A 138 28.26 0.47 -4.98
C PRO A 138 28.64 -0.38 -3.77
N ARG A 139 27.66 -0.96 -3.09
CA ARG A 139 27.89 -1.83 -1.95
C ARG A 139 28.00 -3.29 -2.36
N TYR A 140 29.00 -3.97 -1.81
CA TYR A 140 29.21 -5.40 -2.04
C TYR A 140 29.18 -6.15 -0.72
N VAL A 141 28.62 -7.37 -0.76
CA VAL A 141 28.48 -8.24 0.41
C VAL A 141 28.87 -9.67 0.07
N ARG A 142 29.34 -10.40 1.09
CA ARG A 142 29.53 -11.85 1.03
C ARG A 142 29.01 -12.50 2.31
N VAL A 143 28.71 -13.79 2.25
CA VAL A 143 28.35 -14.56 3.44
C VAL A 143 29.57 -15.28 3.97
N VAL A 144 29.86 -15.09 5.26
CA VAL A 144 30.89 -15.83 5.98
C VAL A 144 30.27 -16.39 7.25
N ASN A 145 30.27 -17.71 7.40
CA ASN A 145 29.67 -18.41 8.55
C ASN A 145 28.19 -17.98 8.79
N GLY A 146 27.41 -17.89 7.73
CA GLY A 146 25.98 -17.49 7.78
C GLY A 146 25.73 -16.03 8.11
N ARG A 147 26.74 -15.17 8.09
CA ARG A 147 26.61 -13.72 8.34
C ARG A 147 26.98 -12.92 7.09
N ALA A 148 26.20 -11.92 6.79
CA ALA A 148 26.55 -10.93 5.77
C ALA A 148 27.73 -10.08 6.25
N ILE A 149 28.77 -9.99 5.43
CA ILE A 149 29.93 -9.14 5.65
C ILE A 149 30.05 -8.21 4.47
N VAL A 150 30.19 -6.89 4.72
CA VAL A 150 30.47 -5.92 3.66
C VAL A 150 31.90 -6.10 3.17
N CYS A 151 32.06 -6.10 1.85
CA CYS A 151 33.34 -6.16 1.18
C CYS A 151 33.89 -4.75 0.99
N GLY A 152 35.20 -4.60 1.11
CA GLY A 152 35.86 -3.35 0.80
C GLY A 152 35.91 -3.05 -0.71
N THR A 153 35.96 -4.09 -1.54
CA THR A 153 35.99 -3.98 -2.99
C THR A 153 35.19 -5.08 -3.69
N SER A 154 34.80 -4.86 -4.95
CA SER A 154 34.13 -5.86 -5.79
C SER A 154 35.00 -7.06 -6.16
N THR A 155 36.33 -6.93 -6.02
CA THR A 155 37.30 -7.96 -6.43
C THR A 155 37.59 -8.97 -5.32
N GLU A 156 37.12 -8.74 -4.11
CA GLU A 156 37.27 -9.71 -3.02
C GLU A 156 36.50 -11.01 -3.31
N PRO A 157 37.06 -12.18 -3.04
CA PRO A 157 36.44 -13.46 -3.33
C PRO A 157 35.05 -13.60 -2.65
N GLY A 158 34.06 -14.00 -3.45
CA GLY A 158 32.69 -14.23 -3.00
C GLY A 158 31.85 -12.96 -2.77
N CYS A 159 32.38 -11.79 -3.05
CA CYS A 159 31.64 -10.53 -2.95
C CYS A 159 30.70 -10.36 -4.13
N LYS A 160 29.43 -10.08 -3.84
CA LYS A 160 28.37 -9.78 -4.81
C LYS A 160 27.83 -8.38 -4.56
N ARG A 161 27.45 -7.70 -5.63
CA ARG A 161 26.76 -6.40 -5.51
C ARG A 161 25.46 -6.57 -4.73
N LEU A 162 25.22 -5.67 -3.81
CA LEU A 162 23.96 -5.60 -3.09
C LEU A 162 22.94 -4.85 -3.98
N PHE A 163 22.25 -5.61 -4.80
CA PHE A 163 21.18 -5.16 -5.68
C PHE A 163 20.01 -6.13 -5.57
N PHE A 164 18.82 -5.60 -5.34
CA PHE A 164 17.63 -6.43 -5.24
C PHE A 164 16.77 -6.28 -6.49
N ASP A 165 16.69 -7.35 -7.25
CA ASP A 165 16.05 -7.40 -8.56
C ASP A 165 14.57 -7.79 -8.43
N PRO A 166 13.60 -6.98 -8.90
CA PRO A 166 12.18 -7.31 -8.92
C PRO A 166 11.80 -8.30 -10.03
N THR A 167 12.64 -8.51 -11.04
CA THR A 167 12.30 -9.27 -12.27
C THR A 167 11.71 -10.63 -12.03
N PRO A 168 12.19 -11.44 -11.05
CA PRO A 168 11.62 -12.77 -10.79
C PRO A 168 10.15 -12.78 -10.37
N PHE A 169 9.64 -11.66 -9.86
CA PHE A 169 8.29 -11.54 -9.32
C PHE A 169 7.30 -10.91 -10.30
N VAL A 170 7.76 -10.30 -11.39
CA VAL A 170 6.92 -9.57 -12.35
C VAL A 170 5.91 -10.48 -13.05
N GLN A 171 6.37 -11.61 -13.60
CA GLN A 171 5.47 -12.54 -14.30
C GLN A 171 4.42 -13.16 -13.36
N PRO A 172 4.76 -13.64 -12.15
CA PRO A 172 3.75 -14.05 -11.17
C PRO A 172 2.71 -12.97 -10.86
N VAL A 173 3.10 -11.70 -10.75
CA VAL A 173 2.16 -10.61 -10.52
C VAL A 173 1.19 -10.43 -11.68
N LEU A 174 1.66 -10.45 -12.93
CA LEU A 174 0.80 -10.36 -14.11
C LEU A 174 -0.25 -11.49 -14.19
N GLU A 175 0.12 -12.68 -13.75
CA GLU A 175 -0.73 -13.88 -13.76
C GLU A 175 -1.63 -13.99 -12.53
N SER A 176 -1.51 -13.06 -11.58
CA SER A 176 -2.30 -13.05 -10.35
C SER A 176 -3.75 -12.63 -10.62
N PRO A 177 -4.68 -12.93 -9.71
CA PRO A 177 -6.08 -12.52 -9.82
C PRO A 177 -6.27 -11.00 -9.79
N VAL A 178 -5.26 -10.23 -9.40
CA VAL A 178 -5.30 -8.76 -9.45
C VAL A 178 -5.41 -8.27 -10.91
N PHE A 179 -4.68 -8.90 -11.83
CA PHE A 179 -4.65 -8.52 -13.25
C PHE A 179 -5.25 -9.55 -14.20
N SER A 180 -5.57 -10.74 -13.70
CA SER A 180 -6.13 -11.84 -14.50
C SER A 180 -7.46 -12.28 -13.93
N ASN A 181 -8.38 -12.65 -14.85
CA ASN A 181 -9.74 -12.99 -14.45
C ASN A 181 -9.83 -14.30 -13.65
N SER A 182 -10.64 -14.29 -12.62
CA SER A 182 -11.04 -15.47 -11.84
C SER A 182 -12.54 -15.43 -11.53
N ASN A 183 -13.09 -16.52 -11.00
CA ASN A 183 -14.50 -16.64 -10.70
C ASN A 183 -14.78 -16.13 -9.29
N TYR A 184 -15.70 -15.15 -9.19
CA TYR A 184 -16.22 -14.60 -7.94
C TYR A 184 -17.75 -14.54 -8.00
N THR A 185 -18.38 -14.67 -6.86
CA THR A 185 -19.85 -14.65 -6.75
C THR A 185 -20.47 -13.29 -7.00
N SER A 186 -19.68 -12.21 -6.98
CA SER A 186 -20.11 -10.84 -7.29
C SER A 186 -20.30 -10.54 -8.77
N SER A 187 -19.89 -11.45 -9.66
CA SER A 187 -19.98 -11.27 -11.11
C SER A 187 -20.45 -12.53 -11.80
N ALA A 188 -21.28 -12.36 -12.84
CA ALA A 188 -21.76 -13.47 -13.68
C ALA A 188 -20.67 -14.07 -14.56
N THR A 189 -19.58 -13.33 -14.82
CA THR A 189 -18.43 -13.73 -15.63
C THR A 189 -17.15 -13.65 -14.82
N PRO A 190 -16.12 -14.44 -15.16
CA PRO A 190 -14.79 -14.30 -14.52
C PRO A 190 -14.29 -12.87 -14.68
N THR A 191 -13.75 -12.30 -13.59
CA THR A 191 -13.24 -10.94 -13.56
C THR A 191 -12.01 -10.79 -12.67
N GLN A 192 -11.39 -9.62 -12.65
CA GLN A 192 -10.26 -9.29 -11.78
C GLN A 192 -10.71 -9.05 -10.34
N PHE A 193 -9.79 -9.18 -9.39
CA PHE A 193 -10.09 -9.17 -7.95
C PHE A 193 -10.79 -7.88 -7.51
N SER A 194 -10.19 -6.71 -7.74
CA SER A 194 -10.75 -5.44 -7.27
C SER A 194 -12.04 -5.05 -8.01
N ASP A 195 -12.20 -5.46 -9.29
CA ASP A 195 -13.49 -5.35 -9.97
C ASP A 195 -14.56 -6.21 -9.30
N ALA A 196 -14.22 -7.41 -8.86
CA ALA A 196 -15.15 -8.26 -8.12
C ALA A 196 -15.57 -7.65 -6.78
N VAL A 197 -14.64 -7.03 -6.03
CA VAL A 197 -14.93 -6.28 -4.80
C VAL A 197 -15.88 -5.13 -5.11
N GLN A 198 -15.55 -4.29 -6.09
CA GLN A 198 -16.36 -3.14 -6.48
C GLN A 198 -17.78 -3.56 -6.93
N ARG A 199 -17.93 -4.67 -7.63
CA ARG A 199 -19.24 -5.21 -8.02
C ARG A 199 -20.03 -5.75 -6.81
N ALA A 200 -19.36 -6.24 -5.78
CA ALA A 200 -20.02 -6.63 -4.53
C ALA A 200 -20.55 -5.42 -3.76
N GLU A 201 -19.80 -4.31 -3.75
CA GLU A 201 -20.22 -3.04 -3.14
C GLU A 201 -21.46 -2.45 -3.85
N TYR A 202 -21.45 -2.46 -5.18
CA TYR A 202 -22.53 -1.90 -6.01
C TYR A 202 -23.46 -2.99 -6.52
N GLN A 203 -23.97 -3.83 -5.62
CA GLN A 203 -24.96 -4.85 -5.96
C GLN A 203 -26.18 -4.22 -6.63
N GLY A 204 -26.49 -4.67 -7.84
CA GLY A 204 -27.57 -4.12 -8.64
C GLY A 204 -27.09 -3.21 -9.79
N ALA A 205 -25.78 -2.98 -9.90
CA ALA A 205 -25.20 -2.47 -11.13
C ALA A 205 -25.48 -3.45 -12.29
N PRO A 206 -25.59 -2.96 -13.54
CA PRO A 206 -25.74 -3.82 -14.71
C PRO A 206 -24.65 -4.88 -14.80
N ASP A 207 -24.97 -6.05 -15.36
CA ASP A 207 -24.03 -7.16 -15.49
C ASP A 207 -22.78 -6.82 -16.33
N ASP A 208 -22.89 -5.85 -17.25
CA ASP A 208 -21.80 -5.36 -18.09
C ASP A 208 -20.97 -4.22 -17.44
N TRP A 209 -21.36 -3.78 -16.24
CA TRP A 209 -20.61 -2.75 -15.54
C TRP A 209 -19.37 -3.36 -14.88
N HIS A 210 -18.19 -2.96 -15.35
CA HIS A 210 -16.89 -3.41 -14.87
C HIS A 210 -15.88 -2.27 -14.87
N THR A 211 -14.94 -2.34 -13.94
CA THR A 211 -13.71 -1.55 -13.94
C THR A 211 -12.53 -2.51 -14.01
N LEU A 212 -11.92 -2.62 -15.20
CA LEU A 212 -10.86 -3.60 -15.46
C LEU A 212 -9.52 -2.89 -15.66
N LEU A 213 -8.45 -3.54 -15.21
CA LEU A 213 -7.06 -3.11 -15.40
C LEU A 213 -6.46 -3.79 -16.63
N ALA A 214 -5.84 -3.00 -17.50
CA ALA A 214 -5.04 -3.50 -18.62
C ALA A 214 -3.55 -3.45 -18.24
N PRO A 215 -2.96 -4.53 -17.68
CA PRO A 215 -1.59 -4.50 -17.21
C PRO A 215 -0.59 -4.44 -18.36
N GLY A 216 0.51 -3.69 -18.15
CA GLY A 216 1.62 -3.63 -19.10
C GLY A 216 2.93 -3.38 -18.38
N VAL A 217 3.89 -4.31 -18.53
CA VAL A 217 5.22 -4.16 -17.90
C VAL A 217 6.00 -3.07 -18.61
N LYS A 218 6.52 -2.13 -17.85
CA LYS A 218 7.36 -1.03 -18.33
C LYS A 218 8.83 -1.30 -18.07
N THR A 219 9.67 -0.42 -18.59
CA THR A 219 11.11 -0.49 -18.35
C THR A 219 11.41 -0.40 -16.86
N MET A 220 12.19 -1.34 -16.35
CA MET A 220 12.62 -1.35 -14.95
C MET A 220 13.34 -0.04 -14.60
N ARG A 221 12.97 0.55 -13.47
CA ARG A 221 13.65 1.69 -12.86
C ARG A 221 14.57 1.21 -11.75
N THR A 222 15.50 2.05 -11.34
CA THR A 222 16.40 1.75 -10.23
C THR A 222 16.30 2.85 -9.19
N MET A 223 15.95 2.45 -7.96
CA MET A 223 16.01 3.32 -6.80
C MET A 223 17.36 3.14 -6.11
N VAL A 224 18.06 4.24 -5.89
CA VAL A 224 19.37 4.24 -5.22
C VAL A 224 19.19 4.54 -3.74
N ILE A 225 19.49 3.55 -2.89
CA ILE A 225 19.42 3.71 -1.43
C ILE A 225 20.85 3.82 -0.86
N LYS A 226 21.21 5.01 -0.40
CA LYS A 226 22.49 5.25 0.26
C LYS A 226 22.42 4.88 1.74
N GLN A 227 23.46 4.23 2.23
CA GLN A 227 23.58 3.97 3.65
C GLN A 227 23.83 5.27 4.40
N ASP A 228 23.09 5.48 5.50
CA ASP A 228 23.47 6.50 6.48
C ASP A 228 24.81 6.15 7.11
N LYS A 229 25.65 7.15 7.39
CA LYS A 229 26.95 7.00 8.02
C LYS A 229 26.91 6.37 9.42
N THR A 230 25.75 6.41 10.07
CA THR A 230 25.52 5.87 11.42
C THR A 230 25.20 4.38 11.44
N CYS A 231 24.90 3.77 10.27
CA CYS A 231 24.54 2.36 10.16
C CYS A 231 25.78 1.48 10.07
N GLY A 232 26.08 0.76 11.14
CA GLY A 232 27.04 -0.35 11.13
C GLY A 232 26.41 -1.67 10.68
N ILE A 233 27.24 -2.62 10.19
CA ILE A 233 26.79 -4.01 10.00
C ILE A 233 26.41 -4.55 11.38
N GLY A 234 25.18 -5.09 11.49
CA GLY A 234 24.67 -5.62 12.76
C GLY A 234 24.05 -4.57 13.68
N ALA A 235 23.89 -3.32 13.23
CA ALA A 235 22.95 -2.41 13.87
C ALA A 235 21.56 -3.08 13.84
N GLY A 236 21.05 -3.44 15.01
CA GLY A 236 19.72 -4.03 15.13
C GLY A 236 18.65 -3.03 14.67
N LEU A 237 17.43 -3.52 14.48
CA LEU A 237 16.25 -2.69 14.28
C LEU A 237 16.16 -1.64 15.38
N GLY A 238 16.57 -0.40 15.15
CA GLY A 238 16.60 0.67 16.16
C GLY A 238 17.71 1.69 16.04
N GLY A 239 18.59 1.57 15.03
CA GLY A 239 19.51 2.65 14.65
C GLY A 239 18.89 3.55 13.58
N ASN A 240 19.42 4.76 13.39
CA ASN A 240 19.05 5.68 12.30
C ASN A 240 19.53 5.14 10.94
N CYS A 241 19.12 3.92 10.59
CA CYS A 241 19.53 3.26 9.38
C CYS A 241 18.49 3.47 8.30
N SER A 242 18.88 3.98 7.15
CA SER A 242 18.02 4.12 5.98
C SER A 242 17.54 2.77 5.43
N TYR A 243 18.27 1.68 5.68
CA TYR A 243 17.85 0.33 5.31
C TYR A 243 18.51 -0.78 6.11
N LEU A 244 17.84 -1.93 6.17
CA LEU A 244 18.33 -3.20 6.68
C LEU A 244 18.01 -4.29 5.65
N PHE A 245 18.76 -5.38 5.61
CA PHE A 245 18.51 -6.47 4.69
C PHE A 245 18.84 -7.84 5.28
N ALA A 246 18.15 -8.86 4.79
CA ALA A 246 18.48 -10.26 4.98
C ALA A 246 18.88 -10.89 3.65
N LEU A 247 19.98 -11.64 3.62
CA LEU A 247 20.39 -12.39 2.44
C LEU A 247 19.63 -13.73 2.35
N ASN A 248 19.50 -14.24 1.13
CA ASN A 248 19.06 -15.60 0.90
C ASN A 248 20.07 -16.60 1.51
N PRO A 249 19.67 -17.85 1.79
CA PRO A 249 20.56 -18.88 2.35
C PRO A 249 21.82 -19.14 1.50
N ASP A 250 21.74 -18.94 0.18
CA ASP A 250 22.86 -19.08 -0.76
C ASP A 250 23.78 -17.83 -0.83
N GLY A 251 23.47 -16.80 -0.05
CA GLY A 251 24.22 -15.55 0.01
C GLY A 251 23.90 -14.54 -1.08
N THR A 252 22.89 -14.79 -1.92
CA THR A 252 22.40 -13.80 -2.89
C THR A 252 21.55 -12.72 -2.18
N CYS A 253 21.51 -11.51 -2.70
CA CYS A 253 20.57 -10.47 -2.29
C CYS A 253 19.23 -10.73 -2.95
N CYS A 254 18.13 -10.60 -2.25
CA CYS A 254 17.93 -10.55 -0.80
C CYS A 254 16.73 -11.43 -0.48
N PHE A 255 16.62 -11.92 0.76
CA PHE A 255 15.38 -12.55 1.20
C PHE A 255 14.31 -11.48 1.46
N PHE A 256 14.68 -10.42 2.16
CA PHE A 256 13.88 -9.20 2.27
C PHE A 256 14.76 -7.99 2.58
N VAL A 257 14.18 -6.80 2.42
CA VAL A 257 14.77 -5.52 2.80
C VAL A 257 13.77 -4.72 3.63
N LEU A 258 14.26 -4.01 4.64
CA LEU A 258 13.50 -3.00 5.38
C LEU A 258 14.07 -1.62 5.04
N LEU A 259 13.22 -0.68 4.65
CA LEU A 259 13.58 0.67 4.24
C LEU A 259 12.92 1.68 5.17
N ASP A 260 13.65 2.73 5.52
CA ASP A 260 13.07 3.91 6.16
C ASP A 260 12.05 4.57 5.23
N VAL A 261 10.82 4.81 5.70
CA VAL A 261 9.72 5.31 4.88
C VAL A 261 10.03 6.70 4.29
N ASN A 262 10.67 7.59 5.07
CA ASN A 262 11.00 8.94 4.59
C ASN A 262 12.10 8.89 3.52
N THR A 263 13.12 8.06 3.74
CA THR A 263 14.17 7.83 2.73
C THR A 263 13.55 7.26 1.46
N PHE A 264 12.67 6.27 1.59
CA PHE A 264 12.00 5.64 0.46
C PHE A 264 11.16 6.65 -0.34
N ALA A 265 10.34 7.45 0.33
CA ALA A 265 9.51 8.45 -0.31
C ALA A 265 10.34 9.49 -1.09
N ASN A 266 11.40 10.01 -0.47
CA ASN A 266 12.28 11.00 -1.09
C ASN A 266 13.02 10.46 -2.34
N GLU A 267 13.28 9.14 -2.39
CA GLU A 267 13.95 8.51 -3.53
C GLU A 267 12.95 8.02 -4.59
N LEU A 268 11.67 7.84 -4.26
CA LEU A 268 10.63 7.36 -5.16
C LEU A 268 10.00 8.51 -5.97
N PHE A 269 9.61 9.58 -5.31
CA PHE A 269 8.84 10.68 -5.89
C PHE A 269 9.72 11.86 -6.36
N PRO A 270 9.29 12.59 -7.41
CA PRO A 270 9.90 13.86 -7.77
C PRO A 270 9.91 14.82 -6.59
N SER A 271 10.99 15.61 -6.49
CA SER A 271 11.14 16.60 -5.42
C SER A 271 10.30 17.87 -5.62
N THR A 272 9.72 18.03 -6.80
CA THR A 272 8.93 19.22 -7.21
C THR A 272 7.67 18.80 -7.95
N SER A 273 6.64 19.63 -7.86
CA SER A 273 5.37 19.47 -8.56
C SER A 273 5.33 20.20 -9.92
N THR A 274 6.46 20.38 -10.56
CA THR A 274 6.57 21.09 -11.85
C THR A 274 6.63 20.10 -13.01
N PHE A 275 5.88 20.39 -14.07
CA PHE A 275 5.99 19.66 -15.32
C PHE A 275 7.01 20.38 -16.27
N PRO A 276 7.96 19.69 -16.95
CA PRO A 276 8.18 18.24 -16.90
C PRO A 276 8.77 17.78 -15.56
N PRO A 277 8.52 16.51 -15.17
CA PRO A 277 8.93 15.97 -13.88
C PRO A 277 10.45 15.82 -13.75
N ASP A 278 10.93 15.79 -12.52
CA ASP A 278 12.30 15.43 -12.20
C ASP A 278 12.54 13.93 -12.47
N SER A 279 13.21 13.63 -13.57
CA SER A 279 13.50 12.25 -13.98
C SER A 279 14.60 11.54 -13.19
N SER A 280 15.09 12.12 -12.10
CA SER A 280 16.08 11.48 -11.21
C SER A 280 15.48 10.39 -10.33
N THR A 281 14.16 10.40 -10.12
CA THR A 281 13.41 9.44 -9.31
C THR A 281 12.67 8.41 -10.18
N PRO A 282 12.32 7.23 -9.67
CA PRO A 282 11.55 6.24 -10.42
C PRO A 282 10.22 6.76 -10.97
N VAL A 283 9.45 7.51 -10.17
CA VAL A 283 8.16 8.08 -10.60
C VAL A 283 8.39 9.10 -11.69
N GLY A 284 9.17 10.15 -11.46
CA GLY A 284 9.42 11.18 -12.47
C GLY A 284 10.10 10.66 -13.74
N ALA A 285 10.94 9.62 -13.63
CA ALA A 285 11.52 8.97 -14.81
C ALA A 285 10.47 8.18 -15.63
N ALA A 286 9.47 7.60 -14.97
CA ALA A 286 8.39 6.89 -15.65
C ALA A 286 7.42 7.88 -16.34
N GLU A 287 7.12 8.99 -15.69
CA GLU A 287 6.33 10.10 -16.26
C GLU A 287 7.03 10.73 -17.47
N ALA A 288 8.29 11.12 -17.31
CA ALA A 288 9.08 11.71 -18.40
C ALA A 288 9.22 10.79 -19.62
N ALA A 289 9.21 9.47 -19.41
CA ALA A 289 9.22 8.47 -20.49
C ALA A 289 7.83 8.21 -21.09
N GLY A 290 6.74 8.69 -20.49
CA GLY A 290 5.38 8.35 -20.87
C GLY A 290 5.00 6.89 -20.54
N ASP A 291 5.73 6.25 -19.63
CA ASP A 291 5.43 4.91 -19.16
C ASP A 291 4.19 4.89 -18.28
N ILE A 292 3.95 5.97 -17.56
CA ILE A 292 2.73 6.24 -16.78
C ILE A 292 2.10 7.55 -17.24
N THR A 293 0.80 7.68 -17.06
CA THR A 293 0.02 8.85 -17.48
C THR A 293 -1.03 9.18 -16.44
N THR A 294 -1.63 10.36 -16.51
CA THR A 294 -2.78 10.75 -15.68
C THR A 294 -4.01 9.84 -15.89
N LYS A 295 -4.03 9.00 -16.92
CA LYS A 295 -5.16 8.09 -17.24
C LYS A 295 -4.90 6.65 -16.79
N SER A 296 -3.78 6.38 -16.17
CA SER A 296 -3.39 5.05 -15.69
C SER A 296 -3.46 4.94 -14.17
N LEU A 297 -3.70 3.71 -13.67
CA LEU A 297 -3.42 3.29 -12.32
C LEU A 297 -2.08 2.57 -12.35
N SER A 298 -1.03 3.19 -11.83
CA SER A 298 0.34 2.73 -12.00
C SER A 298 0.84 1.98 -10.78
N THR A 299 1.44 0.81 -10.97
CA THR A 299 2.06 0.04 -9.88
C THR A 299 3.57 0.15 -9.95
N PHE A 300 4.20 0.80 -8.96
CA PHE A 300 5.63 0.72 -8.73
C PHE A 300 5.92 -0.54 -7.91
N PHE A 301 6.37 -1.57 -8.61
CA PHE A 301 6.46 -2.91 -8.06
C PHE A 301 7.89 -3.25 -7.64
N PHE A 302 8.05 -3.63 -6.38
CA PHE A 302 9.34 -3.91 -5.75
C PHE A 302 9.52 -5.41 -5.45
N PRO A 303 10.78 -5.89 -5.35
CA PRO A 303 11.05 -7.17 -4.72
C PRO A 303 10.64 -7.11 -3.23
N PRO A 304 10.73 -8.19 -2.44
CA PRO A 304 10.36 -8.19 -1.02
C PRO A 304 11.04 -7.08 -0.21
N ALA A 305 10.51 -5.87 -0.33
CA ALA A 305 10.97 -4.65 0.32
C ALA A 305 9.82 -4.07 1.15
N TYR A 306 10.06 -3.82 2.42
CA TYR A 306 9.05 -3.34 3.37
C TYR A 306 9.52 -2.05 4.00
N LEU A 307 8.59 -1.18 4.38
CA LEU A 307 8.93 0.10 4.98
C LEU A 307 8.73 0.08 6.49
N PHE A 308 9.50 0.90 7.20
CA PHE A 308 9.33 1.13 8.62
C PHE A 308 9.34 2.63 8.95
N VAL A 309 8.63 3.01 10.02
CA VAL A 309 8.56 4.39 10.51
C VAL A 309 9.61 4.58 11.60
N PRO A 310 10.63 5.41 11.38
CA PRO A 310 11.79 5.51 12.30
C PRO A 310 11.45 6.06 13.69
N GLU A 311 10.52 7.02 13.79
CA GLU A 311 10.18 7.67 15.07
C GLU A 311 9.48 6.73 16.06
N LYS A 312 8.84 5.69 15.55
CA LYS A 312 8.14 4.70 16.36
C LYS A 312 8.99 3.47 16.64
N HIS A 313 10.29 3.53 16.29
CA HIS A 313 11.23 2.40 16.28
C HIS A 313 10.79 1.26 15.36
N ALA A 314 11.70 0.37 15.02
CA ALA A 314 11.43 -0.81 14.18
C ALA A 314 10.34 -1.78 14.73
N ARG A 315 9.69 -1.44 15.83
CA ARG A 315 8.50 -2.14 16.34
C ARG A 315 7.25 -1.90 15.50
N LEU A 316 7.24 -0.88 14.65
CA LEU A 316 6.20 -0.63 13.66
C LEU A 316 6.78 -0.89 12.26
N CYS A 317 7.20 -2.05 12.02
CA CYS A 317 7.38 -2.71 10.75
C CYS A 317 6.17 -3.64 10.56
N CYS A 318 5.61 -3.83 9.41
CA CYS A 318 6.17 -3.41 8.14
C CYS A 318 5.05 -2.96 7.21
N ILE A 319 5.26 -1.85 6.50
CA ILE A 319 4.38 -1.41 5.44
C ILE A 319 4.80 -2.16 4.18
N GLY A 320 3.88 -2.94 3.57
CA GLY A 320 4.12 -3.75 2.37
C GLY A 320 3.62 -3.09 1.08
N GLY A 321 2.88 -2.00 1.22
CA GLY A 321 2.33 -1.20 0.15
C GLY A 321 1.85 0.15 0.66
N PHE A 322 1.50 1.03 -0.25
CA PHE A 322 0.64 2.21 -0.05
C PHE A 322 0.10 2.66 -1.41
N HIS A 323 -1.10 3.21 -1.43
CA HIS A 323 -1.61 3.92 -2.60
C HIS A 323 -1.45 5.43 -2.41
N SER A 324 -1.32 6.15 -3.53
CA SER A 324 -1.09 7.58 -3.55
C SER A 324 -1.26 8.14 -4.96
N PHE A 325 -0.89 9.39 -5.15
CA PHE A 325 -0.73 10.00 -6.46
C PHE A 325 0.48 10.94 -6.47
N ASP A 326 1.09 11.14 -7.64
CA ASP A 326 1.97 12.28 -7.85
C ASP A 326 1.19 13.43 -8.46
N PHE A 327 1.57 14.64 -8.07
CA PHE A 327 0.91 15.85 -8.50
C PHE A 327 1.85 16.74 -9.30
N GLU A 328 1.36 17.18 -10.47
CA GLU A 328 2.04 18.18 -11.26
C GLU A 328 1.12 19.30 -11.72
N SER A 329 1.71 20.47 -11.88
CA SER A 329 1.01 21.62 -12.43
C SER A 329 0.57 21.38 -13.87
N GLY A 330 -0.60 21.90 -14.24
CA GLY A 330 -1.06 21.92 -15.60
C GLY A 330 -0.30 22.92 -16.46
N ASP A 331 -0.28 22.66 -17.79
CA ASP A 331 0.26 23.55 -18.79
C ASP A 331 -0.69 23.70 -19.99
N ALA A 332 -0.26 24.40 -21.03
CA ALA A 332 -1.09 24.63 -22.21
C ALA A 332 -1.48 23.33 -22.95
N SER A 333 -0.72 22.24 -22.81
CA SER A 333 -0.99 20.97 -23.51
C SER A 333 -2.22 20.25 -22.96
N ASN A 334 -2.57 20.48 -21.69
CA ASN A 334 -3.73 19.88 -21.03
C ASN A 334 -4.76 20.92 -20.53
N GLY A 335 -4.72 22.14 -21.09
CA GLY A 335 -5.63 23.22 -20.73
C GLY A 335 -5.40 23.78 -19.32
N HIS A 336 -4.17 23.71 -18.83
CA HIS A 336 -3.73 24.15 -17.49
C HIS A 336 -4.43 23.41 -16.34
N LEU A 337 -4.92 22.19 -16.57
CA LEU A 337 -5.51 21.37 -15.51
C LEU A 337 -4.41 20.75 -14.65
N PRO A 338 -4.54 20.76 -13.33
CA PRO A 338 -3.68 19.95 -12.46
C PRO A 338 -3.63 18.49 -12.91
N ARG A 339 -2.44 17.89 -12.93
CA ARG A 339 -2.22 16.49 -13.28
C ARG A 339 -2.12 15.66 -12.01
N LEU A 340 -2.85 14.55 -11.98
CA LEU A 340 -2.73 13.54 -10.93
C LEU A 340 -2.37 12.19 -11.56
N PHE A 341 -1.20 11.71 -11.21
CA PHE A 341 -0.70 10.39 -11.63
C PHE A 341 -1.00 9.40 -10.49
N VAL A 342 -2.14 8.73 -10.56
CA VAL A 342 -2.54 7.76 -9.54
C VAL A 342 -1.62 6.55 -9.58
N LEU A 343 -1.06 6.21 -8.44
CA LEU A 343 -0.08 5.13 -8.33
C LEU A 343 -0.17 4.41 -6.99
N ASN A 344 0.34 3.19 -6.98
CA ASN A 344 0.64 2.47 -5.74
C ASN A 344 2.08 1.98 -5.72
N TYR A 345 2.64 1.89 -4.53
CA TYR A 345 3.80 1.09 -4.20
C TYR A 345 3.31 -0.26 -3.70
N SER A 346 3.87 -1.33 -4.25
CA SER A 346 3.60 -2.68 -3.76
C SER A 346 4.84 -3.54 -3.86
N THR A 347 4.95 -4.50 -2.96
CA THR A 347 6.04 -5.46 -2.95
C THR A 347 5.51 -6.89 -3.10
N TRP A 348 6.31 -7.77 -3.72
CA TRP A 348 6.03 -9.20 -3.60
C TRP A 348 6.18 -9.62 -2.14
N MET A 349 5.11 -10.08 -1.52
CA MET A 349 5.17 -10.45 -0.12
C MET A 349 5.68 -11.86 0.08
N GLN A 350 6.53 -12.01 1.09
CA GLN A 350 7.04 -13.30 1.53
C GLN A 350 6.67 -13.50 3.00
N PRO A 351 6.50 -14.74 3.48
CA PRO A 351 6.20 -15.02 4.88
C PRO A 351 7.39 -14.63 5.76
N ILE A 352 7.51 -13.33 6.03
CA ILE A 352 8.46 -12.77 6.98
C ILE A 352 7.93 -12.97 8.40
N PHE A 353 8.85 -13.07 9.37
CA PHE A 353 8.51 -13.25 10.79
C PHE A 353 7.52 -14.41 11.08
N ARG A 354 7.49 -15.43 10.21
CA ARG A 354 6.59 -16.61 10.31
C ARG A 354 5.10 -16.27 10.28
N ASN A 355 4.71 -15.13 9.73
CA ASN A 355 3.31 -14.85 9.51
C ASN A 355 2.84 -15.57 8.23
N PRO A 356 1.89 -16.52 8.33
CA PRO A 356 1.41 -17.27 7.17
C PRO A 356 0.49 -16.46 6.25
N THR A 357 0.11 -15.24 6.63
CA THR A 357 -0.82 -14.39 5.85
C THR A 357 -0.09 -13.31 5.04
N THR A 358 1.21 -13.10 5.24
CA THR A 358 2.02 -12.22 4.38
C THR A 358 2.52 -13.01 3.18
N LEU A 359 1.71 -13.12 2.14
CA LEU A 359 1.97 -13.97 0.98
C LEU A 359 1.79 -13.20 -0.32
N ASP A 360 2.64 -13.49 -1.28
CA ASP A 360 2.58 -13.12 -2.70
C ASP A 360 1.95 -11.73 -2.97
N VAL A 361 0.66 -11.67 -3.31
CA VAL A 361 -0.03 -10.45 -3.76
C VAL A 361 -0.92 -9.79 -2.71
N VAL A 362 -0.82 -10.16 -1.43
CA VAL A 362 -1.62 -9.55 -0.35
C VAL A 362 -1.51 -8.03 -0.39
N GLY A 363 -0.29 -7.46 -0.32
CA GLY A 363 -0.10 -6.01 -0.36
C GLY A 363 -0.53 -5.39 -1.69
N LEU A 364 -0.31 -6.07 -2.81
CA LEU A 364 -0.73 -5.56 -4.11
C LEU A 364 -2.26 -5.47 -4.26
N SER A 365 -2.99 -6.51 -3.83
CA SER A 365 -4.47 -6.51 -3.89
C SER A 365 -5.08 -5.48 -2.94
N HIS A 366 -4.49 -5.32 -1.76
CA HIS A 366 -4.82 -4.29 -0.78
C HIS A 366 -4.76 -2.90 -1.43
N GLU A 367 -3.57 -2.48 -1.89
CA GLU A 367 -3.36 -1.13 -2.42
C GLU A 367 -4.17 -0.84 -3.68
N ILE A 368 -4.37 -1.83 -4.55
CA ILE A 368 -5.20 -1.65 -5.74
C ILE A 368 -6.67 -1.51 -5.36
N SER A 369 -7.17 -2.30 -4.40
CA SER A 369 -8.56 -2.19 -3.96
C SER A 369 -8.84 -0.87 -3.23
N GLU A 370 -7.89 -0.38 -2.43
CA GLU A 370 -7.97 0.95 -1.85
C GLU A 370 -7.96 2.04 -2.91
N THR A 371 -7.06 1.94 -3.90
CA THR A 371 -7.07 2.87 -5.04
C THR A 371 -8.40 2.86 -5.79
N TYR A 372 -9.11 1.72 -5.87
CA TYR A 372 -10.44 1.65 -6.48
C TYR A 372 -11.46 2.50 -5.72
N ASN A 373 -11.38 2.56 -4.41
CA ASN A 373 -12.32 3.25 -3.53
C ASN A 373 -11.87 4.66 -3.12
N ASP A 374 -10.55 4.93 -3.12
CA ASP A 374 -9.97 6.23 -2.79
C ASP A 374 -8.73 6.55 -3.66
N PRO A 375 -8.89 6.80 -4.96
CA PRO A 375 -7.76 7.04 -5.85
C PRO A 375 -6.96 8.32 -5.55
N PHE A 376 -7.45 9.17 -4.65
CA PHE A 376 -6.88 10.49 -4.37
C PHE A 376 -6.55 10.74 -2.91
N VAL A 377 -6.62 9.72 -2.08
CA VAL A 377 -6.18 9.70 -0.67
C VAL A 377 -6.68 10.94 0.09
N ALA A 378 -8.00 11.04 0.25
CA ALA A 378 -8.69 12.11 1.01
C ALA A 378 -8.37 13.57 0.61
N VAL A 379 -7.70 13.83 -0.51
CA VAL A 379 -7.25 15.18 -0.88
C VAL A 379 -8.39 16.12 -1.30
N PHE A 380 -9.56 15.60 -1.63
CA PHE A 380 -10.64 16.35 -2.26
C PHE A 380 -11.86 16.61 -1.39
N GLY A 381 -11.74 16.56 -0.12
CA GLY A 381 -12.75 16.92 0.85
C GLY A 381 -12.10 17.15 2.19
N PRO A 382 -12.80 17.76 3.16
CA PRO A 382 -12.25 17.83 4.50
C PRO A 382 -12.02 16.44 5.10
N ASP A 383 -12.96 15.51 4.84
CA ASP A 383 -12.88 14.10 5.27
C ASP A 383 -13.83 13.28 4.39
N ILE A 384 -13.44 12.06 4.03
CA ILE A 384 -14.23 11.18 3.16
C ILE A 384 -15.06 10.18 3.94
N THR A 385 -14.64 9.86 5.18
CA THR A 385 -15.40 9.01 6.10
C THR A 385 -15.43 9.63 7.49
N PRO A 386 -16.46 9.30 8.33
CA PRO A 386 -16.35 9.53 9.77
C PRO A 386 -15.20 8.72 10.35
N PHE A 387 -14.67 9.13 11.49
CA PHE A 387 -13.70 8.31 12.21
C PHE A 387 -14.29 6.93 12.50
N TRP A 388 -13.55 5.90 12.13
CA TRP A 388 -13.89 4.51 12.37
C TRP A 388 -12.81 3.80 13.19
N LEU A 389 -13.23 2.76 13.90
CA LEU A 389 -12.37 1.87 14.66
C LEU A 389 -12.62 0.44 14.17
N ALA A 390 -11.62 -0.13 13.51
CA ALA A 390 -11.67 -1.49 13.01
C ALA A 390 -11.48 -2.52 14.14
N PRO A 391 -11.91 -3.78 13.93
CA PRO A 391 -11.72 -4.85 14.92
C PRO A 391 -10.25 -5.15 15.24
N ASN A 392 -9.33 -4.85 14.30
CA ASN A 392 -7.88 -4.98 14.50
C ASN A 392 -7.27 -3.85 15.34
N GLY A 393 -8.04 -2.80 15.62
CA GLY A 393 -7.62 -1.63 16.39
C GLY A 393 -7.14 -0.45 15.54
N ASN A 394 -7.15 -0.55 14.21
CA ASN A 394 -6.91 0.59 13.33
C ASN A 394 -8.00 1.64 13.52
N CYS A 395 -7.59 2.91 13.56
CA CYS A 395 -8.44 4.05 13.79
C CYS A 395 -8.07 5.18 12.84
N GLN A 396 -8.97 5.49 11.91
CA GLN A 396 -8.76 6.47 10.84
C GLN A 396 -10.09 7.10 10.42
N ASN A 397 -10.03 8.04 9.47
CA ASN A 397 -11.17 8.67 8.81
C ASN A 397 -11.05 8.66 7.27
N ASP A 398 -10.21 7.79 6.73
CA ASP A 398 -10.01 7.57 5.31
C ASP A 398 -10.71 6.30 4.82
N LEU A 399 -10.88 6.13 3.52
CA LEU A 399 -11.58 5.00 2.91
C LEU A 399 -10.59 3.85 2.61
N GLU A 400 -9.89 3.38 3.63
CA GLU A 400 -8.87 2.36 3.57
C GLU A 400 -9.48 0.96 3.71
N VAL A 401 -9.92 0.39 2.58
CA VAL A 401 -10.71 -0.86 2.57
C VAL A 401 -9.91 -2.09 3.00
N GLY A 402 -8.61 -2.09 2.80
CA GLY A 402 -7.70 -3.16 3.21
C GLY A 402 -7.32 -3.09 4.68
N ASP A 403 -7.06 -1.90 5.21
CA ASP A 403 -6.63 -1.63 6.58
C ASP A 403 -7.60 -2.16 7.65
N VAL A 404 -8.90 -2.11 7.37
CA VAL A 404 -9.95 -2.63 8.27
C VAL A 404 -9.81 -4.13 8.46
N ILE A 405 -9.29 -4.84 7.46
CA ILE A 405 -9.22 -6.30 7.39
C ILE A 405 -7.92 -6.85 7.95
N GLU A 406 -6.86 -6.07 7.93
CA GLU A 406 -5.54 -6.54 8.34
C GLU A 406 -5.51 -7.20 9.73
N GLY A 407 -4.84 -8.34 9.82
CA GLY A 407 -4.71 -9.09 11.07
C GLY A 407 -5.98 -9.82 11.52
N LEU A 408 -7.10 -9.70 10.81
CA LEU A 408 -8.32 -10.43 11.13
C LEU A 408 -8.22 -11.91 10.70
N PRO A 409 -8.96 -12.82 11.35
CA PRO A 409 -9.16 -14.16 10.82
C PRO A 409 -9.75 -14.10 9.41
N HIS A 410 -9.27 -14.98 8.52
CA HIS A 410 -9.72 -15.04 7.11
C HIS A 410 -9.40 -13.79 6.27
N GLN A 411 -8.40 -13.01 6.66
CA GLN A 411 -7.98 -11.80 5.95
C GLN A 411 -7.46 -12.05 4.52
N VAL A 412 -7.13 -13.27 4.15
CA VAL A 412 -6.67 -13.64 2.80
C VAL A 412 -7.61 -14.65 2.16
N PHE A 413 -7.84 -14.52 0.86
CA PHE A 413 -8.71 -15.37 0.08
C PHE A 413 -7.91 -16.15 -0.96
N PRO A 414 -7.73 -17.49 -0.80
CA PRO A 414 -6.93 -18.28 -1.74
C PRO A 414 -7.62 -18.39 -3.12
N VAL A 415 -6.93 -17.96 -4.18
CA VAL A 415 -7.40 -18.01 -5.57
C VAL A 415 -6.49 -18.90 -6.41
N PRO A 416 -6.89 -20.12 -6.77
CA PRO A 416 -6.14 -20.96 -7.69
C PRO A 416 -6.25 -20.39 -9.12
N MET A 417 -5.10 -20.19 -9.77
CA MET A 417 -5.03 -19.66 -11.13
C MET A 417 -4.58 -20.71 -12.14
N PRO A 418 -4.85 -20.52 -13.45
CA PRO A 418 -4.52 -21.51 -14.50
C PRO A 418 -3.02 -21.85 -14.62
N ASN A 419 -2.13 -20.98 -14.14
CA ASN A 419 -0.68 -21.24 -14.08
C ASN A 419 -0.29 -22.30 -13.02
N GLY A 420 -1.26 -22.81 -12.24
CA GLY A 420 -1.06 -23.79 -11.19
C GLY A 420 -0.63 -23.19 -9.85
N PHE A 421 -0.50 -21.87 -9.75
CA PHE A 421 -0.21 -21.17 -8.50
C PHE A 421 -1.53 -20.77 -7.80
N THR A 422 -1.57 -20.90 -6.47
CA THR A 422 -2.66 -20.35 -5.66
C THR A 422 -2.18 -19.04 -5.06
N TYR A 423 -2.80 -17.94 -5.48
CA TYR A 423 -2.52 -16.61 -4.97
C TYR A 423 -3.39 -16.30 -3.75
N HIS A 424 -2.95 -15.31 -2.98
CA HIS A 424 -3.59 -14.94 -1.73
C HIS A 424 -3.89 -13.42 -1.70
N PRO A 425 -4.84 -12.92 -2.51
CA PRO A 425 -5.28 -11.53 -2.35
C PRO A 425 -5.91 -11.33 -0.97
N GLN A 426 -5.84 -10.10 -0.46
CA GLN A 426 -6.48 -9.72 0.78
C GLN A 426 -7.99 -9.65 0.60
N VAL A 427 -8.76 -10.06 1.59
CA VAL A 427 -10.18 -9.74 1.70
C VAL A 427 -10.30 -8.24 1.98
N GLU A 428 -11.28 -7.57 1.37
CA GLU A 428 -11.44 -6.13 1.49
C GLU A 428 -12.75 -5.79 2.21
N ALA A 429 -12.74 -4.70 2.98
CA ALA A 429 -13.95 -4.11 3.51
C ALA A 429 -14.70 -3.40 2.38
N MET A 430 -16.04 -3.43 2.42
CA MET A 430 -16.86 -2.75 1.42
C MET A 430 -17.29 -1.36 1.89
N LEU A 431 -17.54 -0.45 0.95
CA LEU A 431 -17.95 0.93 1.18
C LEU A 431 -19.06 1.07 2.24
N GLN A 432 -20.03 0.14 2.26
CA GLN A 432 -21.15 0.14 3.22
C GLN A 432 -20.72 0.06 4.69
N TRP A 433 -19.54 -0.50 4.96
CA TRP A 433 -19.00 -0.51 6.32
C TRP A 433 -18.59 0.91 6.76
N PHE A 434 -17.95 1.65 5.88
CA PHE A 434 -17.53 3.04 6.13
C PHE A 434 -18.71 4.02 6.18
N GLU A 435 -19.80 3.68 5.49
CA GLU A 435 -21.07 4.40 5.56
C GLU A 435 -21.84 4.14 6.86
N PHE A 436 -21.38 3.24 7.71
CA PHE A 436 -22.10 2.74 8.90
C PHE A 436 -23.49 2.23 8.54
N GLN A 437 -23.64 1.64 7.36
CA GLN A 437 -24.92 1.23 6.82
C GLN A 437 -25.42 -0.06 7.48
N SER A 438 -26.64 -0.02 8.03
CA SER A 438 -27.27 -1.19 8.66
C SER A 438 -28.76 -1.25 8.32
N PRO A 439 -29.24 -2.29 7.61
CA PRO A 439 -28.44 -3.38 7.01
C PRO A 439 -27.58 -2.90 5.86
N SER A 440 -26.48 -3.61 5.57
CA SER A 440 -25.66 -3.34 4.37
C SER A 440 -26.48 -3.58 3.09
N THR A 441 -26.30 -2.73 2.09
CA THR A 441 -26.88 -2.89 0.75
C THR A 441 -25.93 -3.58 -0.23
N ALA A 442 -24.72 -3.94 0.19
CA ALA A 442 -23.78 -4.71 -0.58
C ALA A 442 -24.28 -6.16 -0.81
N LEU A 443 -23.55 -6.89 -1.62
CA LEU A 443 -23.85 -8.30 -1.94
C LEU A 443 -24.10 -9.10 -0.64
N HIS A 444 -25.24 -9.80 -0.59
CA HIS A 444 -25.73 -10.61 0.53
C HIS A 444 -25.85 -9.87 1.88
N GLY A 445 -25.78 -8.54 1.89
CA GLY A 445 -25.78 -7.75 3.12
C GLY A 445 -24.43 -7.79 3.89
N ALA A 446 -23.34 -8.15 3.22
CA ALA A 446 -22.03 -8.30 3.82
C ALA A 446 -21.30 -6.95 3.98
N TYR A 447 -20.20 -6.97 4.74
CA TYR A 447 -19.30 -5.83 4.92
C TYR A 447 -17.87 -6.11 4.42
N SER A 448 -17.58 -7.33 3.98
CA SER A 448 -16.30 -7.72 3.40
C SER A 448 -16.49 -8.68 2.23
N TYR A 449 -15.51 -8.72 1.31
CA TYR A 449 -15.54 -9.57 0.14
C TYR A 449 -14.09 -9.92 -0.29
N PRO A 450 -13.77 -11.12 -0.82
CA PRO A 450 -14.70 -12.25 -1.14
C PRO A 450 -15.16 -13.09 0.05
N ASP A 451 -14.48 -13.05 1.19
CA ASP A 451 -14.95 -13.74 2.40
C ASP A 451 -15.86 -12.81 3.20
N GLU A 452 -17.16 -13.08 3.14
CA GLU A 452 -18.21 -12.30 3.80
C GLU A 452 -18.21 -12.48 5.32
N THR A 453 -17.41 -13.40 5.86
CA THR A 453 -17.32 -13.69 7.28
C THR A 453 -16.18 -12.98 8.00
N THR A 454 -15.26 -12.35 7.26
CA THR A 454 -14.09 -11.65 7.81
C THR A 454 -14.50 -10.41 8.61
N LEU A 455 -15.43 -9.60 8.07
CA LEU A 455 -15.91 -8.39 8.72
C LEU A 455 -17.43 -8.45 8.88
N THR A 456 -17.88 -8.70 10.11
CA THR A 456 -19.32 -8.94 10.42
C THR A 456 -19.94 -7.89 11.32
N LYS A 457 -19.15 -6.92 11.79
CA LYS A 457 -19.61 -5.87 12.72
C LYS A 457 -19.19 -4.51 12.21
N LEU A 458 -20.08 -3.55 12.31
CA LEU A 458 -19.76 -2.14 12.06
C LEU A 458 -18.79 -1.59 13.12
N SER A 459 -18.07 -0.56 12.74
CA SER A 459 -17.34 0.27 13.70
C SER A 459 -18.30 0.81 14.77
N PRO A 460 -17.89 0.87 16.04
CA PRO A 460 -18.61 1.70 17.00
C PRO A 460 -18.59 3.16 16.53
N GLY A 461 -19.71 3.85 16.61
CA GLY A 461 -19.78 5.24 16.15
C GLY A 461 -20.93 5.99 16.73
N PRO A 462 -20.97 7.32 16.52
CA PRO A 462 -19.93 8.16 15.92
C PRO A 462 -18.71 8.35 16.84
N LEU A 463 -17.52 8.49 16.26
CA LEU A 463 -16.26 8.68 17.00
C LEU A 463 -15.66 10.05 16.67
N LYS A 464 -14.95 10.65 17.63
CA LYS A 464 -14.12 11.84 17.45
C LYS A 464 -12.70 11.48 17.00
N PRO A 465 -11.89 12.46 16.55
CA PRO A 465 -10.50 12.24 16.21
C PRO A 465 -9.75 11.39 17.23
N GLY A 466 -8.96 10.43 16.73
CA GLY A 466 -8.31 9.42 17.57
C GLY A 466 -9.25 8.35 18.11
N CYS A 467 -10.42 8.17 17.52
CA CYS A 467 -11.44 7.16 17.86
C CYS A 467 -11.94 7.28 19.31
N VAL A 468 -12.02 8.47 19.80
CA VAL A 468 -12.55 8.77 21.15
C VAL A 468 -14.07 8.85 21.08
N ALA A 469 -14.77 8.23 22.04
CA ALA A 469 -16.22 8.37 22.16
C ALA A 469 -16.60 9.87 22.41
N PRO A 470 -17.72 10.36 21.86
CA PRO A 470 -18.16 11.75 21.99
C PRO A 470 -18.37 12.21 23.42
#